data_13650c0576e774c0fed81c1620ec8b23
#
_entry.id   13650c0576e774c0fed81c1620ec8b23
#
_cell.length_a   1.000
_cell.length_b   1.000
_cell.length_c   1.000
_cell.angle_alpha   90.00
_cell.angle_beta   90.00
_cell.angle_gamma   90.00
#
_symmetry.space_group_name_H-M   'P 1'
#
loop_
_entity.id
_entity.type
_entity.pdbx_description
1 polymer ?
#
loop_
_entity_poly.entity_id
_entity_poly.type
_entity_poly.pdbx_seq_one_letter_code
_entity_poly.pdbx_strand_id
1 'polypeptide(L)'
;MTNTERNIIKIIKELSLEEGFAIQTFSFDWIIKVNDKYIVGYNFDINSSAASAICNDKAATYEILNANDICAVEHNFFMSPKNAKYLGEEQDYTEILNKLKKYKYLVLKPNNGTSGEDIFLVNNEDELKERLELLFTHYQSIAISPFINIDKEYRIIVLDNEVKLIFSKNLPNTTRCCNELVKFNLCHGAIPEIVEDEELISKLSNIALKAVKIIGINFASVDIVDTEGQLKVLEVNSGVMMEHFSRKNNEYYEIAKGIYRDAIKFMLK
;
A
#
# COMPACT_ATOMS: atom_id res chain seq x y z
N MET A 1 24.35 11.56 -8.64
CA MET A 1 22.91 11.29 -8.83
C MET A 1 22.26 12.58 -9.26
N THR A 2 21.77 12.69 -10.47
CA THR A 2 20.99 13.86 -10.91
C THR A 2 19.71 13.90 -10.07
N ASN A 3 19.53 14.98 -9.34
CA ASN A 3 18.35 15.21 -8.49
C ASN A 3 17.13 15.38 -9.40
N THR A 4 16.46 14.29 -9.73
CA THR A 4 15.30 14.32 -10.63
C THR A 4 14.10 14.72 -9.80
N GLU A 5 13.46 15.84 -10.11
CA GLU A 5 12.25 16.30 -9.46
C GLU A 5 11.18 15.19 -9.46
N ARG A 6 10.46 15.02 -8.33
CA ARG A 6 9.34 14.08 -8.24
C ARG A 6 8.20 14.52 -9.18
N ASN A 7 7.62 13.57 -9.91
CA ASN A 7 6.53 13.90 -10.84
C ASN A 7 5.32 14.55 -10.15
N ILE A 8 5.00 14.17 -8.91
CA ILE A 8 3.92 14.84 -8.16
C ILE A 8 4.18 16.33 -7.99
N ILE A 9 5.43 16.74 -7.73
CA ILE A 9 5.80 18.16 -7.58
C ILE A 9 5.63 18.89 -8.90
N LYS A 10 6.15 18.29 -9.98
CA LYS A 10 6.02 18.84 -11.33
C LYS A 10 4.54 19.00 -11.71
N ILE A 11 3.73 17.95 -11.50
CA ILE A 11 2.30 17.94 -11.77
C ILE A 11 1.59 19.05 -10.97
N ILE A 12 1.84 19.17 -9.68
CA ILE A 12 1.18 20.20 -8.86
C ILE A 12 1.58 21.62 -9.29
N LYS A 13 2.83 21.84 -9.68
CA LYS A 13 3.27 23.13 -10.24
C LYS A 13 2.55 23.45 -11.55
N GLU A 14 2.43 22.49 -12.46
CA GLU A 14 1.68 22.65 -13.71
C GLU A 14 0.19 22.94 -13.44
N LEU A 15 -0.44 22.17 -12.56
CA LEU A 15 -1.85 22.35 -12.18
C LEU A 15 -2.08 23.72 -11.51
N SER A 16 -1.14 24.21 -10.71
CA SER A 16 -1.23 25.55 -10.13
C SER A 16 -1.29 26.64 -11.20
N LEU A 17 -0.54 26.51 -12.29
CA LEU A 17 -0.58 27.44 -13.40
C LEU A 17 -1.87 27.31 -14.23
N GLU A 18 -2.37 26.10 -14.40
CA GLU A 18 -3.56 25.81 -15.20
C GLU A 18 -4.88 26.19 -14.49
N GLU A 19 -4.95 25.89 -13.18
CA GLU A 19 -6.19 26.02 -12.40
C GLU A 19 -6.19 27.27 -11.46
N GLY A 20 -5.04 27.96 -11.34
CA GLY A 20 -4.95 29.24 -10.64
C GLY A 20 -4.90 29.14 -9.10
N PHE A 21 -4.61 27.97 -8.50
CA PHE A 21 -4.40 27.89 -7.05
C PHE A 21 -2.97 28.23 -6.64
N ALA A 22 -2.81 28.82 -5.45
CA ALA A 22 -1.50 29.17 -4.92
C ALA A 22 -0.80 27.95 -4.33
N ILE A 23 0.51 27.86 -4.54
CA ILE A 23 1.36 26.82 -3.92
C ILE A 23 2.53 27.43 -3.16
N GLN A 24 2.90 26.75 -2.07
CA GLN A 24 4.12 27.01 -1.32
C GLN A 24 4.72 25.66 -0.91
N THR A 25 6.03 25.49 -1.01
CA THR A 25 6.70 24.23 -0.67
C THR A 25 7.59 24.39 0.55
N PHE A 26 7.75 23.27 1.31
CA PHE A 26 8.56 23.19 2.51
C PHE A 26 9.32 21.86 2.54
N SER A 27 10.36 21.78 3.36
CA SER A 27 11.12 20.54 3.61
C SER A 27 11.59 19.87 2.31
N PHE A 28 12.27 20.63 1.44
CA PHE A 28 12.74 20.14 0.13
C PHE A 28 11.60 19.56 -0.74
N ASP A 29 10.50 20.29 -0.85
CA ASP A 29 9.29 19.91 -1.59
C ASP A 29 8.58 18.65 -1.06
N TRP A 30 8.90 18.21 0.18
CA TRP A 30 8.18 17.12 0.83
C TRP A 30 6.77 17.53 1.27
N ILE A 31 6.62 18.80 1.67
CA ILE A 31 5.32 19.38 2.06
C ILE A 31 4.96 20.46 1.03
N ILE A 32 3.76 20.34 0.48
CA ILE A 32 3.20 21.33 -0.45
C ILE A 32 1.93 21.89 0.19
N LYS A 33 1.92 23.21 0.37
CA LYS A 33 0.70 23.94 0.71
C LYS A 33 0.00 24.34 -0.58
N VAL A 34 -1.27 24.00 -0.71
CA VAL A 34 -2.14 24.36 -1.84
C VAL A 34 -3.28 25.19 -1.26
N ASN A 35 -3.29 26.51 -1.51
CA ASN A 35 -4.14 27.49 -0.82
C ASN A 35 -3.99 27.38 0.72
N ASP A 36 -4.99 26.87 1.42
CA ASP A 36 -5.03 26.66 2.88
C ASP A 36 -4.85 25.18 3.29
N LYS A 37 -4.71 24.26 2.35
CA LYS A 37 -4.59 22.81 2.55
C LYS A 37 -3.17 22.32 2.34
N TYR A 38 -2.87 21.10 2.81
CA TYR A 38 -1.53 20.52 2.73
C TYR A 38 -1.52 19.16 2.03
N ILE A 39 -0.43 18.92 1.32
CA ILE A 39 -0.04 17.61 0.81
C ILE A 39 1.30 17.28 1.43
N VAL A 40 1.40 16.16 2.14
CA VAL A 40 2.63 15.69 2.79
C VAL A 40 3.09 14.40 2.14
N GLY A 41 4.19 14.45 1.39
CA GLY A 41 4.64 13.34 0.55
C GLY A 41 3.62 13.05 -0.55
N TYR A 42 2.79 12.03 -0.34
CA TYR A 42 1.70 11.61 -1.22
C TYR A 42 0.34 11.59 -0.49
N ASN A 43 0.30 12.09 0.75
CA ASN A 43 -0.92 12.19 1.54
C ASN A 43 -1.55 13.57 1.35
N PHE A 44 -2.73 13.60 0.80
CA PHE A 44 -3.55 14.79 0.61
C PHE A 44 -4.40 15.04 1.85
N ASP A 45 -4.66 16.30 2.19
CA ASP A 45 -5.56 16.70 3.29
C ASP A 45 -7.04 16.43 2.93
N ILE A 46 -7.32 15.16 2.63
CA ILE A 46 -8.63 14.62 2.25
C ILE A 46 -9.09 13.57 3.26
N ASN A 47 -8.14 12.78 3.75
CA ASN A 47 -8.38 11.64 4.62
C ASN A 47 -8.33 12.05 6.09
N SER A 48 -9.20 11.47 6.92
CA SER A 48 -9.07 11.62 8.36
C SER A 48 -7.77 10.98 8.87
N SER A 49 -7.22 11.50 9.96
CA SER A 49 -6.03 10.93 10.59
C SER A 49 -6.24 9.48 11.05
N ALA A 50 -7.44 9.15 11.52
CA ALA A 50 -7.79 7.79 11.94
C ALA A 50 -7.80 6.81 10.76
N ALA A 51 -8.44 7.16 9.64
CA ALA A 51 -8.45 6.32 8.45
C ALA A 51 -7.03 6.13 7.88
N SER A 52 -6.22 7.19 7.87
CA SER A 52 -4.82 7.12 7.46
C SER A 52 -3.97 6.23 8.39
N ALA A 53 -4.20 6.29 9.70
CA ALA A 53 -3.52 5.45 10.67
C ALA A 53 -3.88 3.96 10.47
N ILE A 54 -5.15 3.64 10.24
CA ILE A 54 -5.60 2.28 9.92
C ILE A 54 -4.90 1.76 8.66
N CYS A 55 -4.85 2.55 7.59
CA CYS A 55 -4.17 2.16 6.35
C CYS A 55 -2.66 1.92 6.53
N ASN A 56 -2.02 2.62 7.45
CA ASN A 56 -0.60 2.44 7.77
C ASN A 56 -0.34 1.20 8.64
N ASP A 57 -1.35 0.57 9.19
CA ASP A 57 -1.29 -0.63 10.02
C ASP A 57 -1.87 -1.83 9.24
N LYS A 58 -0.98 -2.73 8.79
CA LYS A 58 -1.39 -3.87 7.95
C LYS A 58 -2.31 -4.85 8.67
N ALA A 59 -2.04 -5.08 9.96
CA ALA A 59 -2.86 -5.97 10.76
C ALA A 59 -4.23 -5.37 11.05
N ALA A 60 -4.29 -4.09 11.46
CA ALA A 60 -5.57 -3.39 11.69
C ALA A 60 -6.40 -3.32 10.40
N THR A 61 -5.77 -3.03 9.25
CA THR A 61 -6.44 -3.06 7.95
C THR A 61 -7.06 -4.43 7.68
N TYR A 62 -6.29 -5.51 7.85
CA TYR A 62 -6.79 -6.87 7.67
C TYR A 62 -7.96 -7.19 8.62
N GLU A 63 -7.82 -6.91 9.92
CA GLU A 63 -8.83 -7.20 10.93
C GLU A 63 -10.15 -6.49 10.62
N ILE A 64 -10.10 -5.20 10.26
CA ILE A 64 -11.28 -4.41 9.89
C ILE A 64 -11.94 -4.96 8.63
N LEU A 65 -11.17 -5.28 7.59
CA LEU A 65 -11.71 -5.82 6.34
C LEU A 65 -12.34 -7.19 6.57
N ASN A 66 -11.65 -8.08 7.29
CA ASN A 66 -12.12 -9.43 7.60
C ASN A 66 -13.38 -9.42 8.48
N ALA A 67 -13.49 -8.53 9.46
CA ALA A 67 -14.67 -8.35 10.29
C ALA A 67 -15.91 -7.86 9.50
N ASN A 68 -15.71 -7.37 8.27
CA ASN A 68 -16.75 -6.90 7.35
C ASN A 68 -16.86 -7.75 6.09
N ASP A 69 -16.47 -9.03 6.15
CA ASP A 69 -16.57 -10.02 5.07
C ASP A 69 -15.87 -9.63 3.77
N ILE A 70 -14.81 -8.81 3.86
CA ILE A 70 -13.95 -8.51 2.72
C ILE A 70 -12.75 -9.45 2.73
N CYS A 71 -12.60 -10.20 1.66
CA CYS A 71 -11.47 -11.12 1.50
C CYS A 71 -10.15 -10.33 1.43
N ALA A 72 -9.31 -10.50 2.44
CA ALA A 72 -8.00 -9.86 2.53
C ALA A 72 -6.92 -10.88 2.90
N VAL A 73 -5.68 -10.55 2.61
CA VAL A 73 -4.52 -11.35 3.03
C VAL A 73 -4.37 -11.25 4.53
N GLU A 74 -4.35 -12.39 5.21
CA GLU A 74 -4.20 -12.46 6.68
C GLU A 74 -2.92 -11.75 7.13
N HIS A 75 -3.05 -10.81 8.06
CA HIS A 75 -1.96 -10.14 8.75
C HIS A 75 -2.21 -10.18 10.25
N ASN A 76 -1.28 -10.75 10.99
CA ASN A 76 -1.34 -10.81 12.44
C ASN A 76 -0.34 -9.84 13.05
N PHE A 77 -0.80 -9.05 13.99
CA PHE A 77 -0.01 -8.06 14.69
C PHE A 77 0.87 -8.69 15.77
N PHE A 78 2.15 -8.33 15.81
CA PHE A 78 3.03 -8.64 16.92
C PHE A 78 3.86 -7.41 17.29
N MET A 79 3.90 -7.13 18.59
CA MET A 79 4.69 -6.04 19.15
C MET A 79 6.02 -6.55 19.68
N SER A 80 7.05 -5.72 19.61
CA SER A 80 8.34 -6.08 20.20
C SER A 80 8.19 -6.34 21.69
N PRO A 81 8.91 -7.31 22.28
CA PRO A 81 8.83 -7.62 23.71
C PRO A 81 9.04 -6.40 24.61
N LYS A 82 9.90 -5.46 24.18
CA LYS A 82 10.16 -4.20 24.87
C LYS A 82 8.91 -3.33 25.00
N ASN A 83 8.03 -3.37 24.00
CA ASN A 83 6.85 -2.54 23.91
C ASN A 83 5.54 -3.29 24.26
N ALA A 84 5.57 -4.62 24.37
CA ALA A 84 4.40 -5.45 24.65
C ALA A 84 3.67 -5.07 25.96
N LYS A 85 4.41 -4.52 26.94
CA LYS A 85 3.82 -3.97 28.16
C LYS A 85 2.75 -2.90 27.96
N TYR A 86 2.73 -2.22 26.83
CA TYR A 86 1.72 -1.22 26.49
C TYR A 86 0.39 -1.82 26.02
N LEU A 87 0.37 -3.11 25.65
CA LEU A 87 -0.84 -3.82 25.24
C LEU A 87 -1.58 -4.45 26.45
N GLY A 88 -0.94 -4.49 27.62
CA GLY A 88 -1.53 -5.11 28.82
C GLY A 88 -1.56 -6.64 28.80
N GLU A 89 -1.11 -7.28 27.74
CA GLU A 89 -1.03 -8.73 27.57
C GLU A 89 0.36 -9.12 27.06
N GLU A 90 0.89 -10.24 27.57
CA GLU A 90 2.09 -10.85 26.98
C GLU A 90 1.69 -11.53 25.66
N GLN A 91 2.27 -11.08 24.55
CA GLN A 91 2.13 -11.79 23.29
C GLN A 91 2.90 -13.09 23.33
N ASP A 92 2.18 -14.20 23.12
CA ASP A 92 2.78 -15.53 23.19
C ASP A 92 3.53 -15.85 21.88
N TYR A 93 4.84 -15.95 21.96
CA TYR A 93 5.68 -16.42 20.84
C TYR A 93 5.26 -17.80 20.30
N THR A 94 4.64 -18.63 21.14
CA THR A 94 4.09 -19.94 20.77
C THR A 94 3.04 -19.84 19.68
N GLU A 95 2.30 -18.74 19.63
CA GLU A 95 1.31 -18.50 18.58
C GLU A 95 1.98 -18.39 17.20
N ILE A 96 3.09 -17.67 17.11
CA ILE A 96 3.87 -17.55 15.84
C ILE A 96 4.40 -18.92 15.42
N LEU A 97 4.92 -19.69 16.35
CA LEU A 97 5.41 -21.06 16.07
C LEU A 97 4.28 -21.98 15.59
N ASN A 98 3.08 -21.88 16.16
CA ASN A 98 1.92 -22.65 15.72
C ASN A 98 1.50 -22.26 14.31
N LYS A 99 1.55 -20.96 13.97
CA LYS A 99 1.30 -20.48 12.61
C LYS A 99 2.36 -21.01 11.63
N LEU A 100 3.64 -21.01 12.01
CA LEU A 100 4.71 -21.55 11.18
C LEU A 100 4.49 -23.06 10.91
N LYS A 101 4.13 -23.84 11.94
CA LYS A 101 3.80 -25.26 11.78
C LYS A 101 2.59 -25.48 10.87
N LYS A 102 1.57 -24.61 10.98
CA LYS A 102 0.34 -24.71 10.18
C LYS A 102 0.58 -24.38 8.70
N TYR A 103 1.27 -23.27 8.43
CA TYR A 103 1.41 -22.72 7.08
C TYR A 103 2.71 -23.12 6.39
N LYS A 104 3.69 -23.67 7.11
CA LYS A 104 5.05 -24.05 6.67
C LYS A 104 5.94 -22.86 6.30
N TYR A 105 5.37 -21.81 5.72
CA TYR A 105 6.06 -20.59 5.33
C TYR A 105 5.30 -19.38 5.87
N LEU A 106 6.03 -18.48 6.52
CA LEU A 106 5.49 -17.20 6.98
C LEU A 106 6.26 -16.04 6.34
N VAL A 107 5.54 -14.96 6.08
CA VAL A 107 6.11 -13.66 5.67
C VAL A 107 6.08 -12.73 6.86
N LEU A 108 7.25 -12.24 7.26
CA LEU A 108 7.44 -11.25 8.30
C LEU A 108 7.75 -9.90 7.67
N LYS A 109 7.12 -8.85 8.13
CA LYS A 109 7.34 -7.50 7.63
C LYS A 109 7.01 -6.44 8.69
N PRO A 110 7.59 -5.23 8.61
CA PRO A 110 7.19 -4.14 9.47
C PRO A 110 5.69 -3.87 9.32
N ASN A 111 4.97 -3.70 10.44
CA ASN A 111 3.53 -3.46 10.40
C ASN A 111 3.19 -2.14 9.68
N ASN A 112 4.02 -1.11 9.88
CA ASN A 112 3.90 0.22 9.27
C ASN A 112 4.90 0.43 8.12
N GLY A 113 5.52 -0.64 7.59
CA GLY A 113 6.51 -0.56 6.52
C GLY A 113 5.90 -0.25 5.15
N THR A 114 6.67 0.42 4.31
CA THR A 114 6.32 0.76 2.92
C THR A 114 7.38 0.23 1.95
N SER A 115 7.10 0.27 0.65
CA SER A 115 8.07 -0.02 -0.43
C SER A 115 8.61 -1.46 -0.48
N GLY A 116 8.08 -2.39 0.31
CA GLY A 116 8.55 -3.77 0.33
C GLY A 116 9.95 -3.95 0.96
N GLU A 117 10.36 -3.03 1.83
CA GLU A 117 11.59 -3.14 2.62
C GLU A 117 11.39 -4.04 3.84
N ASP A 118 12.47 -4.71 4.26
CA ASP A 118 12.51 -5.59 5.44
C ASP A 118 11.40 -6.66 5.48
N ILE A 119 11.13 -7.26 4.32
CA ILE A 119 10.22 -8.41 4.18
C ILE A 119 11.03 -9.69 4.13
N PHE A 120 10.72 -10.62 5.02
CA PHE A 120 11.40 -11.91 5.13
C PHE A 120 10.43 -13.07 4.99
N LEU A 121 10.84 -14.09 4.22
CA LEU A 121 10.20 -15.40 4.17
C LEU A 121 10.95 -16.33 5.12
N VAL A 122 10.23 -17.00 6.01
CA VAL A 122 10.80 -17.95 6.95
C VAL A 122 10.03 -19.27 6.91
N ASN A 123 10.77 -20.38 7.11
CA ASN A 123 10.19 -21.73 7.05
C ASN A 123 10.63 -22.65 8.22
N ASN A 124 11.47 -22.14 9.12
CA ASN A 124 11.93 -22.85 10.29
C ASN A 124 12.07 -21.91 11.50
N GLU A 125 12.20 -22.50 12.69
CA GLU A 125 12.22 -21.77 13.96
C GLU A 125 13.47 -20.89 14.13
N ASP A 126 14.63 -21.34 13.64
CA ASP A 126 15.88 -20.61 13.80
C ASP A 126 15.86 -19.32 12.94
N GLU A 127 15.45 -19.43 11.67
CA GLU A 127 15.23 -18.26 10.81
C GLU A 127 14.17 -17.32 11.40
N LEU A 128 13.07 -17.87 11.92
CA LEU A 128 12.02 -17.07 12.53
C LEU A 128 12.57 -16.21 13.67
N LYS A 129 13.35 -16.80 14.59
CA LYS A 129 13.98 -16.08 15.71
C LYS A 129 14.92 -14.99 15.22
N GLU A 130 15.83 -15.34 14.30
CA GLU A 130 16.81 -14.39 13.75
C GLU A 130 16.10 -13.17 13.12
N ARG A 131 15.08 -13.42 12.30
CA ARG A 131 14.36 -12.33 11.61
C ARG A 131 13.48 -11.51 12.55
N LEU A 132 12.89 -12.12 13.57
CA LEU A 132 12.17 -11.38 14.61
C LEU A 132 13.09 -10.45 15.40
N GLU A 133 14.24 -10.95 15.84
CA GLU A 133 15.24 -10.13 16.54
C GLU A 133 15.70 -8.96 15.67
N LEU A 134 16.01 -9.22 14.39
CA LEU A 134 16.41 -8.18 13.46
C LEU A 134 15.33 -7.12 13.29
N LEU A 135 14.09 -7.52 13.01
CA LEU A 135 12.97 -6.59 12.81
C LEU A 135 12.69 -5.78 14.08
N PHE A 136 12.68 -6.39 15.25
CA PHE A 136 12.43 -5.68 16.51
C PHE A 136 13.57 -4.77 16.97
N THR A 137 14.75 -4.84 16.34
CA THR A 137 15.81 -3.85 16.53
C THR A 137 15.42 -2.50 15.92
N HIS A 138 14.67 -2.51 14.81
CA HIS A 138 14.32 -1.31 14.05
C HIS A 138 12.85 -0.91 14.17
N TYR A 139 11.96 -1.88 14.43
CA TYR A 139 10.50 -1.67 14.41
C TYR A 139 9.86 -2.01 15.75
N GLN A 140 8.84 -1.25 16.13
CA GLN A 140 8.08 -1.50 17.35
C GLN A 140 7.07 -2.64 17.18
N SER A 141 6.58 -2.84 15.98
CA SER A 141 5.59 -3.86 15.63
C SER A 141 5.84 -4.43 14.24
N ILE A 142 5.44 -5.67 14.08
CA ILE A 142 5.52 -6.41 12.82
C ILE A 142 4.15 -7.01 12.47
N ALA A 143 3.94 -7.24 11.18
CA ALA A 143 2.84 -8.02 10.66
C ALA A 143 3.38 -9.37 10.17
N ILE A 144 2.72 -10.44 10.58
CA ILE A 144 3.03 -11.81 10.15
C ILE A 144 1.86 -12.33 9.33
N SER A 145 2.15 -12.85 8.14
CA SER A 145 1.15 -13.44 7.25
C SER A 145 1.60 -14.82 6.76
N PRO A 146 0.67 -15.72 6.42
CA PRO A 146 1.03 -16.90 5.65
C PRO A 146 1.62 -16.49 4.30
N PHE A 147 2.58 -17.27 3.81
CA PHE A 147 3.05 -17.11 2.44
C PHE A 147 1.95 -17.56 1.48
N ILE A 148 1.66 -16.74 0.49
CA ILE A 148 0.72 -17.03 -0.60
C ILE A 148 1.42 -16.85 -1.95
N ASN A 149 1.13 -17.73 -2.89
CA ASN A 149 1.57 -17.54 -4.27
C ASN A 149 0.69 -16.47 -4.92
N ILE A 150 1.30 -15.38 -5.34
CA ILE A 150 0.62 -14.28 -6.02
C ILE A 150 0.80 -14.45 -7.52
N ASP A 151 -0.28 -14.63 -8.25
CA ASP A 151 -0.26 -14.75 -9.71
C ASP A 151 -0.17 -13.38 -10.36
N LYS A 152 -0.98 -12.44 -9.88
CA LYS A 152 -1.00 -11.04 -10.32
C LYS A 152 -1.26 -10.10 -9.15
N GLU A 153 -0.77 -8.88 -9.26
CA GLU A 153 -1.08 -7.79 -8.33
C GLU A 153 -1.64 -6.60 -9.10
N TYR A 154 -2.74 -6.04 -8.58
CA TYR A 154 -3.44 -4.90 -9.15
C TYR A 154 -3.43 -3.75 -8.17
N ARG A 155 -3.31 -2.53 -8.69
CA ARG A 155 -3.49 -1.30 -7.92
C ARG A 155 -4.71 -0.54 -8.43
N ILE A 156 -5.61 -0.23 -7.52
CA ILE A 156 -6.84 0.50 -7.77
C ILE A 156 -6.75 1.85 -7.05
N ILE A 157 -6.83 2.94 -7.80
CA ILE A 157 -6.88 4.29 -7.25
C ILE A 157 -8.33 4.70 -7.07
N VAL A 158 -8.69 5.09 -5.85
CA VAL A 158 -10.05 5.50 -5.49
C VAL A 158 -10.02 6.91 -4.93
N LEU A 159 -10.94 7.76 -5.40
CA LEU A 159 -11.21 9.09 -4.88
C LEU A 159 -12.72 9.28 -4.75
N ASP A 160 -13.19 9.70 -3.57
CA ASP A 160 -14.60 10.03 -3.30
C ASP A 160 -15.57 8.90 -3.72
N ASN A 161 -15.27 7.67 -3.32
CA ASN A 161 -16.02 6.46 -3.69
C ASN A 161 -16.11 6.18 -5.20
N GLU A 162 -15.23 6.75 -6.02
CA GLU A 162 -15.10 6.47 -7.44
C GLU A 162 -13.74 5.85 -7.76
N VAL A 163 -13.72 4.81 -8.58
CA VAL A 163 -12.49 4.24 -9.12
C VAL A 163 -11.98 5.15 -10.23
N LYS A 164 -10.77 5.67 -10.08
CA LYS A 164 -10.12 6.58 -11.04
C LYS A 164 -9.15 5.86 -11.97
N LEU A 165 -8.55 4.76 -11.54
CA LEU A 165 -7.57 4.02 -12.32
C LEU A 165 -7.44 2.60 -11.77
N ILE A 166 -7.30 1.62 -12.67
CA ILE A 166 -6.90 0.25 -12.34
C ILE A 166 -5.73 -0.15 -13.23
N PHE A 167 -4.65 -0.60 -12.64
CA PHE A 167 -3.54 -1.17 -13.39
C PHE A 167 -2.96 -2.41 -12.69
N SER A 168 -2.46 -3.34 -13.49
CA SER A 168 -1.69 -4.49 -13.02
C SER A 168 -0.21 -4.12 -12.85
N LYS A 169 0.48 -4.79 -11.93
CA LYS A 169 1.92 -4.70 -11.74
C LYS A 169 2.56 -5.96 -12.31
N ASN A 170 3.03 -5.89 -13.55
CA ASN A 170 3.58 -7.03 -14.27
C ASN A 170 5.07 -7.16 -14.01
N LEU A 171 5.52 -8.36 -13.66
CA LEU A 171 6.94 -8.65 -13.53
C LEU A 171 7.56 -8.87 -14.92
N PRO A 172 8.79 -8.38 -15.17
CA PRO A 172 9.54 -8.79 -16.35
C PRO A 172 9.65 -10.32 -16.34
N ASN A 173 9.71 -10.91 -17.56
CA ASN A 173 9.79 -12.37 -17.77
C ASN A 173 11.00 -12.98 -17.04
N THR A 174 10.85 -13.26 -15.77
CA THR A 174 11.79 -13.99 -14.94
C THR A 174 11.14 -15.30 -14.54
N THR A 175 11.87 -16.40 -14.68
CA THR A 175 11.44 -17.71 -14.20
C THR A 175 11.20 -17.59 -12.70
N ARG A 176 9.94 -17.73 -12.27
CA ARG A 176 9.59 -17.73 -10.84
C ARG A 176 10.04 -19.05 -10.24
N CYS A 177 10.89 -19.02 -9.22
CA CYS A 177 11.12 -20.18 -8.39
C CYS A 177 9.97 -20.36 -7.40
N CYS A 178 9.58 -21.60 -7.13
CA CYS A 178 8.58 -21.89 -6.11
C CYS A 178 9.10 -21.41 -4.75
N ASN A 179 8.22 -20.78 -3.96
CA ASN A 179 8.49 -20.28 -2.60
C ASN A 179 9.54 -19.15 -2.52
N GLU A 180 9.61 -18.28 -3.52
CA GLU A 180 10.37 -17.03 -3.43
C GLU A 180 9.42 -15.85 -3.21
N LEU A 181 9.87 -14.91 -2.36
CA LEU A 181 9.19 -13.62 -2.21
C LEU A 181 9.33 -12.81 -3.49
N VAL A 182 8.23 -12.65 -4.19
CA VAL A 182 8.17 -11.85 -5.40
C VAL A 182 7.73 -10.43 -5.04
N LYS A 183 8.52 -9.43 -5.43
CA LYS A 183 8.21 -8.02 -5.23
C LYS A 183 7.56 -7.44 -6.48
N PHE A 184 6.25 -7.18 -6.42
CA PHE A 184 5.50 -6.52 -7.49
C PHE A 184 5.60 -4.99 -7.47
N ASN A 185 6.52 -4.44 -6.67
CA ASN A 185 6.67 -3.00 -6.55
C ASN A 185 7.25 -2.41 -7.84
N LEU A 186 6.65 -1.34 -8.35
CA LEU A 186 7.13 -0.63 -9.54
C LEU A 186 8.56 -0.09 -9.35
N CYS A 187 8.95 0.27 -8.12
CA CYS A 187 10.33 0.68 -7.80
C CYS A 187 11.35 -0.46 -7.93
N HIS A 188 10.91 -1.71 -7.91
CA HIS A 188 11.74 -2.90 -8.11
C HIS A 188 11.67 -3.47 -9.53
N GLY A 189 11.13 -2.69 -10.48
CA GLY A 189 11.14 -3.02 -11.90
C GLY A 189 9.87 -3.68 -12.44
N ALA A 190 8.80 -3.80 -11.64
CA ALA A 190 7.51 -4.18 -12.17
C ALA A 190 6.99 -3.11 -13.15
N ILE A 191 6.24 -3.53 -14.15
CA ILE A 191 5.73 -2.67 -15.23
C ILE A 191 4.23 -2.48 -15.03
N PRO A 192 3.75 -1.22 -14.92
CA PRO A 192 2.32 -0.96 -14.84
C PRO A 192 1.68 -1.15 -16.21
N GLU A 193 0.50 -1.77 -16.23
CA GLU A 193 -0.33 -1.94 -17.41
C GLU A 193 -1.80 -1.72 -17.04
N ILE A 194 -2.47 -0.81 -17.75
CA ILE A 194 -3.88 -0.48 -17.48
C ILE A 194 -4.74 -1.71 -17.77
N VAL A 195 -5.68 -2.00 -16.87
CA VAL A 195 -6.62 -3.12 -17.03
C VAL A 195 -7.75 -2.69 -17.94
N GLU A 196 -8.00 -3.48 -19.00
CA GLU A 196 -9.05 -3.20 -20.01
C GLU A 196 -10.20 -4.20 -19.94
N ASP A 197 -10.03 -5.33 -19.26
CA ASP A 197 -11.07 -6.37 -19.09
C ASP A 197 -12.20 -5.85 -18.19
N GLU A 198 -13.40 -5.65 -18.78
CA GLU A 198 -14.56 -5.07 -18.09
C GLU A 198 -15.04 -5.92 -16.91
N GLU A 199 -15.00 -7.24 -17.02
CA GLU A 199 -15.41 -8.15 -15.94
C GLU A 199 -14.45 -8.04 -14.76
N LEU A 200 -13.14 -8.03 -15.03
CA LEU A 200 -12.11 -7.86 -14.04
C LEU A 200 -12.16 -6.47 -13.40
N ILE A 201 -12.34 -5.41 -14.20
CA ILE A 201 -12.55 -4.04 -13.71
C ILE A 201 -13.72 -4.00 -12.73
N SER A 202 -14.87 -4.61 -13.08
CA SER A 202 -16.04 -4.64 -12.21
C SER A 202 -15.75 -5.34 -10.88
N LYS A 203 -15.08 -6.50 -10.90
CA LYS A 203 -14.71 -7.25 -9.69
C LYS A 203 -13.75 -6.47 -8.80
N LEU A 204 -12.66 -5.94 -9.36
CA LEU A 204 -11.65 -5.17 -8.64
C LEU A 204 -12.26 -3.89 -8.05
N SER A 205 -13.08 -3.18 -8.82
CA SER A 205 -13.78 -1.97 -8.37
C SER A 205 -14.69 -2.25 -7.19
N ASN A 206 -15.51 -3.30 -7.25
CA ASN A 206 -16.42 -3.66 -6.15
C ASN A 206 -15.67 -3.96 -4.85
N ILE A 207 -14.55 -4.70 -4.92
CA ILE A 207 -13.73 -5.01 -3.75
C ILE A 207 -13.09 -3.73 -3.19
N ALA A 208 -12.46 -2.92 -4.04
CA ALA A 208 -11.77 -1.70 -3.62
C ALA A 208 -12.74 -0.67 -3.00
N LEU A 209 -13.89 -0.44 -3.63
CA LEU A 209 -14.91 0.50 -3.12
C LEU A 209 -15.49 0.05 -1.77
N LYS A 210 -15.71 -1.24 -1.56
CA LYS A 210 -16.11 -1.77 -0.25
C LYS A 210 -15.03 -1.54 0.80
N ALA A 211 -13.76 -1.82 0.47
CA ALA A 211 -12.64 -1.66 1.38
C ALA A 211 -12.48 -0.20 1.83
N VAL A 212 -12.45 0.76 0.89
CA VAL A 212 -12.30 2.18 1.22
C VAL A 212 -13.49 2.72 2.01
N LYS A 213 -14.72 2.27 1.71
CA LYS A 213 -15.93 2.67 2.42
C LYS A 213 -15.90 2.21 3.87
N ILE A 214 -15.48 0.97 4.14
CA ILE A 214 -15.42 0.41 5.50
C ILE A 214 -14.34 1.09 6.33
N ILE A 215 -13.17 1.38 5.75
CA ILE A 215 -12.10 2.12 6.43
C ILE A 215 -12.47 3.60 6.62
N GLY A 216 -13.38 4.13 5.81
CA GLY A 216 -13.76 5.55 5.84
C GLY A 216 -12.68 6.45 5.22
N ILE A 217 -12.02 5.99 4.16
CA ILE A 217 -10.97 6.73 3.48
C ILE A 217 -11.45 7.22 2.11
N ASN A 218 -11.17 8.49 1.78
CA ASN A 218 -11.68 9.14 0.57
C ASN A 218 -10.71 9.09 -0.60
N PHE A 219 -9.40 9.17 -0.35
CA PHE A 219 -8.37 9.09 -1.39
C PHE A 219 -7.34 8.04 -1.01
N ALA A 220 -7.32 6.95 -1.75
CA ALA A 220 -6.48 5.79 -1.44
C ALA A 220 -6.04 5.03 -2.68
N SER A 221 -4.97 4.25 -2.55
CA SER A 221 -4.70 3.14 -3.45
C SER A 221 -4.93 1.81 -2.73
N VAL A 222 -5.68 0.91 -3.36
CA VAL A 222 -5.96 -0.44 -2.87
C VAL A 222 -5.15 -1.42 -3.70
N ASP A 223 -4.28 -2.18 -3.05
CA ASP A 223 -3.56 -3.27 -3.69
C ASP A 223 -4.33 -4.58 -3.50
N ILE A 224 -4.69 -5.21 -4.62
CA ILE A 224 -5.42 -6.48 -4.66
C ILE A 224 -4.56 -7.51 -5.37
N VAL A 225 -4.44 -8.68 -4.77
CA VAL A 225 -3.70 -9.81 -5.34
C VAL A 225 -4.66 -10.89 -5.84
N ASP A 226 -4.31 -11.50 -6.95
CA ASP A 226 -4.92 -12.73 -7.44
C ASP A 226 -4.08 -13.92 -6.96
N THR A 227 -4.71 -14.85 -6.30
CA THR A 227 -4.11 -16.09 -5.82
C THR A 227 -5.01 -17.24 -6.24
N GLU A 228 -4.59 -18.00 -7.25
CA GLU A 228 -5.34 -19.15 -7.76
C GLU A 228 -6.79 -18.79 -8.17
N GLY A 229 -6.98 -17.61 -8.76
CA GLY A 229 -8.29 -17.10 -9.18
C GLY A 229 -9.12 -16.44 -8.06
N GLN A 230 -8.58 -16.31 -6.84
CA GLN A 230 -9.22 -15.61 -5.75
C GLN A 230 -8.59 -14.23 -5.54
N LEU A 231 -9.41 -13.17 -5.67
CA LEU A 231 -8.99 -11.80 -5.42
C LEU A 231 -9.03 -11.47 -3.92
N LYS A 232 -7.92 -10.97 -3.38
CA LYS A 232 -7.77 -10.58 -1.97
C LYS A 232 -7.15 -9.20 -1.85
N VAL A 233 -7.67 -8.37 -0.95
CA VAL A 233 -7.01 -7.11 -0.60
C VAL A 233 -5.69 -7.43 0.10
N LEU A 234 -4.58 -6.90 -0.42
CA LEU A 234 -3.26 -7.03 0.21
C LEU A 234 -3.02 -5.89 1.20
N GLU A 235 -3.27 -4.66 0.75
CA GLU A 235 -3.11 -3.44 1.55
C GLU A 235 -3.97 -2.30 1.01
N VAL A 236 -4.25 -1.31 1.86
CA VAL A 236 -4.86 -0.04 1.49
C VAL A 236 -3.88 1.07 1.91
N ASN A 237 -3.55 1.96 0.98
CA ASN A 237 -2.58 3.02 1.21
C ASN A 237 -3.26 4.38 1.17
N SER A 238 -3.10 5.20 2.23
CA SER A 238 -3.61 6.57 2.32
C SER A 238 -2.80 7.57 1.49
N GLY A 239 -1.55 7.23 1.19
CA GLY A 239 -0.67 8.03 0.32
C GLY A 239 -0.68 7.51 -1.11
N VAL A 240 -1.37 8.22 -2.01
CA VAL A 240 -1.51 7.79 -3.41
C VAL A 240 -0.30 8.17 -4.23
N MET A 241 0.71 7.29 -4.25
CA MET A 241 1.94 7.49 -5.00
C MET A 241 1.80 6.93 -6.43
N MET A 242 1.83 7.82 -7.42
CA MET A 242 1.85 7.45 -8.85
C MET A 242 3.20 7.79 -9.53
N GLU A 243 4.27 7.92 -8.76
CA GLU A 243 5.59 8.34 -9.26
C GLU A 243 6.11 7.42 -10.38
N HIS A 244 6.17 6.12 -10.11
CA HIS A 244 6.67 5.16 -11.10
C HIS A 244 5.69 4.89 -12.24
N PHE A 245 4.38 4.99 -11.99
CA PHE A 245 3.35 4.93 -13.01
C PHE A 245 3.49 6.09 -14.01
N SER A 246 3.52 7.31 -13.50
CA SER A 246 3.59 8.53 -14.33
C SER A 246 4.91 8.69 -15.10
N ARG A 247 5.99 7.98 -14.69
CA ARG A 247 7.28 7.98 -15.41
C ARG A 247 7.32 7.02 -16.59
N LYS A 248 6.32 6.17 -16.77
CA LYS A 248 6.31 5.15 -17.82
C LYS A 248 6.30 5.77 -19.21
N ASN A 249 5.40 6.72 -19.45
CA ASN A 249 5.25 7.47 -20.70
C ASN A 249 4.38 8.71 -20.48
N ASN A 250 4.17 9.51 -21.54
CA ASN A 250 3.39 10.74 -21.46
C ASN A 250 1.89 10.50 -21.20
N GLU A 251 1.32 9.44 -21.74
CA GLU A 251 -0.09 9.07 -21.49
C GLU A 251 -0.33 8.81 -20.01
N TYR A 252 0.52 8.02 -19.37
CA TYR A 252 0.44 7.70 -17.93
C TYR A 252 0.73 8.93 -17.05
N TYR A 253 1.55 9.85 -17.54
CA TYR A 253 1.76 11.14 -16.89
C TYR A 253 0.46 11.96 -16.87
N GLU A 254 -0.23 12.07 -18.00
CA GLU A 254 -1.50 12.83 -18.11
C GLU A 254 -2.62 12.18 -17.29
N ILE A 255 -2.70 10.86 -17.24
CA ILE A 255 -3.64 10.14 -16.37
C ILE A 255 -3.37 10.48 -14.90
N ALA A 256 -2.12 10.38 -14.44
CA ALA A 256 -1.75 10.73 -13.08
C ALA A 256 -2.04 12.22 -12.76
N LYS A 257 -1.79 13.11 -13.71
CA LYS A 257 -2.08 14.54 -13.61
C LYS A 257 -3.60 14.80 -13.48
N GLY A 258 -4.43 14.09 -14.24
CA GLY A 258 -5.87 14.14 -14.12
C GLY A 258 -6.37 13.72 -12.74
N ILE A 259 -5.86 12.61 -12.21
CA ILE A 259 -6.23 12.11 -10.89
C ILE A 259 -5.80 13.08 -9.76
N TYR A 260 -4.59 13.62 -9.83
CA TYR A 260 -4.14 14.61 -8.85
C TYR A 260 -4.91 15.93 -8.96
N ARG A 261 -5.33 16.34 -10.17
CA ARG A 261 -6.24 17.47 -10.38
C ARG A 261 -7.56 17.27 -9.65
N ASP A 262 -8.19 16.11 -9.84
CA ASP A 262 -9.45 15.77 -9.17
C ASP A 262 -9.29 15.74 -7.65
N ALA A 263 -8.19 15.15 -7.14
CA ALA A 263 -7.90 15.11 -5.72
C ALA A 263 -7.70 16.51 -5.13
N ILE A 264 -6.98 17.42 -5.82
CA ILE A 264 -6.83 18.81 -5.37
C ILE A 264 -8.18 19.53 -5.39
N LYS A 265 -8.98 19.37 -6.45
CA LYS A 265 -10.33 19.96 -6.50
C LYS A 265 -11.24 19.46 -5.39
N PHE A 266 -11.16 18.18 -5.04
CA PHE A 266 -11.89 17.61 -3.92
C PHE A 266 -11.38 18.15 -2.57
N MET A 267 -10.06 18.23 -2.40
CA MET A 267 -9.42 18.76 -1.19
C MET A 267 -9.78 20.23 -0.89
N LEU A 268 -10.01 21.02 -1.93
CA LEU A 268 -10.28 22.47 -1.84
C LEU A 268 -11.78 22.83 -1.73
N LYS A 269 -12.69 21.85 -1.81
CA LYS A 269 -14.13 22.05 -1.52
C LYS A 269 -14.37 22.24 -0.03
#